data_32f81105635e83c0c34ec71b32831646
#
_entry.id   32f81105635e83c0c34ec71b32831646
#
_cell.length_a   1.000
_cell.length_b   1.000
_cell.length_c   1.000
_cell.angle_alpha   90.00
_cell.angle_beta   90.00
_cell.angle_gamma   90.00
#
_symmetry.space_group_name_H-M   'P 1'
#
loop_
_entity.id
_entity.type
_entity.pdbx_description
1 polymer ?
#
loop_
_entity_poly.entity_id
_entity_poly.type
_entity_poly.pdbx_seq_one_letter_code
_entity_poly.pdbx_strand_id
1 'polypeptide(L)'
;MSFLIRIGICILSCIIITSCDNNAKPDEQIDSTSKKYVLNEFGQITSTEFSTEAFEPSQNCQECHPNHYQEWSESMHAYTMQDPIFFSGWAQAQHDYPETGERFCVQCHNPVAFLTGEDLSDFSTKEELLGSDLPAQIKDGISCDVCHSTTSLSRTVHADDNIAAVADYHLYPGEGIKFGSIQDPEANEYHESDYNPIFNRSELCLPCHDLTIRGVEAEITFTEWNRIPGLAMSGALSCQDCHMKQKDDGTHDHHFTGVDVDLSYPFGESPLYNEIEILLKSAVDIKFEYYNVTLPDSISKGETLIIPVLVSSLTAHSIPSGTSFSREAWLEVVIRNDQGNIIYQSGVIGNNTESLDLTDVDLLLFTTQLMGENGESVNSITNAYSIINNSLPAFSDRYHQYNYDVVNDDNFLTINVRMLFRSFKPHMLNEHPDLLSNLPVFEMESICDTIYLKL
;
A
#
# COMPACT_ATOMS: atom_id res chain seq x y z
N MET A 1 -60.68 -47.83 -16.85
CA MET A 1 -59.78 -47.05 -17.66
C MET A 1 -58.39 -47.14 -17.01
N SER A 2 -57.55 -48.00 -17.56
CA SER A 2 -56.26 -48.43 -17.03
C SER A 2 -55.13 -47.49 -17.47
N PHE A 3 -54.33 -47.02 -16.55
CA PHE A 3 -53.07 -46.36 -16.86
C PHE A 3 -51.92 -47.34 -16.57
N LEU A 4 -51.21 -47.73 -17.62
CA LEU A 4 -50.03 -48.55 -17.57
C LEU A 4 -48.81 -47.70 -17.31
N ILE A 5 -48.11 -47.99 -16.20
CA ILE A 5 -46.78 -47.40 -15.87
C ILE A 5 -45.72 -48.30 -16.53
N ARG A 6 -44.92 -47.71 -17.41
CA ARG A 6 -43.69 -48.34 -17.95
C ARG A 6 -42.50 -47.94 -17.11
N ILE A 7 -41.88 -48.91 -16.46
CA ILE A 7 -40.62 -48.79 -15.76
C ILE A 7 -39.51 -48.99 -16.80
N GLY A 8 -38.71 -47.96 -17.02
CA GLY A 8 -37.47 -48.00 -17.81
C GLY A 8 -36.28 -48.34 -16.93
N ILE A 9 -35.64 -49.47 -17.25
CA ILE A 9 -34.39 -49.92 -16.61
C ILE A 9 -33.24 -49.17 -17.30
N CYS A 10 -32.53 -48.30 -16.56
CA CYS A 10 -31.26 -47.74 -16.96
C CYS A 10 -30.13 -48.71 -16.62
N ILE A 11 -29.47 -49.23 -17.66
CA ILE A 11 -28.25 -50.03 -17.54
C ILE A 11 -27.09 -49.08 -17.33
N LEU A 12 -26.47 -49.15 -16.14
CA LEU A 12 -25.28 -48.38 -15.77
C LEU A 12 -24.05 -49.09 -16.36
N SER A 13 -23.50 -48.54 -17.47
CA SER A 13 -22.22 -49.00 -18.02
C SER A 13 -21.08 -48.44 -17.18
N CYS A 14 -20.41 -49.29 -16.40
CA CYS A 14 -19.14 -48.95 -15.76
C CYS A 14 -18.05 -48.79 -16.83
N ILE A 15 -17.60 -47.56 -17.04
CA ILE A 15 -16.36 -47.28 -17.76
C ILE A 15 -15.22 -47.42 -16.75
N ILE A 16 -14.42 -48.45 -16.89
CA ILE A 16 -13.16 -48.64 -16.18
C ILE A 16 -12.15 -47.68 -16.85
N ILE A 17 -11.86 -46.56 -16.18
CA ILE A 17 -10.76 -45.71 -16.57
C ILE A 17 -9.50 -46.32 -15.95
N THR A 18 -8.64 -46.88 -16.77
CA THR A 18 -7.28 -47.29 -16.38
C THR A 18 -6.47 -46.02 -16.13
N SER A 19 -6.09 -45.82 -14.88
CA SER A 19 -5.18 -44.78 -14.47
C SER A 19 -3.81 -45.01 -15.13
N CYS A 20 -3.34 -44.03 -15.87
CA CYS A 20 -1.92 -43.96 -16.25
C CYS A 20 -1.09 -43.74 -15.00
N ASP A 21 -0.11 -44.62 -14.80
CA ASP A 21 0.95 -44.42 -13.80
C ASP A 21 1.72 -43.14 -14.13
N ASN A 22 1.44 -42.11 -13.38
CA ASN A 22 2.36 -41.01 -13.24
C ASN A 22 3.40 -41.44 -12.19
N ASN A 23 4.62 -41.75 -12.65
CA ASN A 23 5.82 -41.73 -11.81
C ASN A 23 6.13 -40.26 -11.46
N ALA A 24 5.28 -39.64 -10.67
CA ALA A 24 5.65 -38.50 -9.86
C ALA A 24 6.62 -39.02 -8.79
N LYS A 25 7.83 -38.46 -8.72
CA LYS A 25 8.67 -38.59 -7.52
C LYS A 25 7.75 -38.30 -6.32
N PRO A 26 7.88 -39.06 -5.20
CA PRO A 26 7.17 -38.68 -4.01
C PRO A 26 7.57 -37.24 -3.71
N ASP A 27 6.57 -36.35 -3.64
CA ASP A 27 6.72 -35.02 -3.08
C ASP A 27 7.39 -35.25 -1.71
N GLU A 28 8.67 -34.94 -1.60
CA GLU A 28 9.26 -34.58 -0.32
C GLU A 28 8.49 -33.32 0.08
N GLN A 29 7.39 -33.50 0.81
CA GLN A 29 6.70 -32.39 1.47
C GLN A 29 7.76 -31.73 2.34
N ILE A 30 8.26 -30.57 1.89
CA ILE A 30 8.99 -29.65 2.75
C ILE A 30 8.07 -29.48 3.96
N ASP A 31 8.55 -29.89 5.13
CA ASP A 31 7.79 -29.74 6.37
C ASP A 31 7.69 -28.23 6.69
N SER A 32 6.76 -27.58 6.02
CA SER A 32 6.47 -26.16 6.16
C SER A 32 5.87 -25.79 7.52
N THR A 33 5.72 -26.76 8.42
CA THR A 33 5.03 -26.58 9.72
C THR A 33 5.96 -26.26 10.87
N SER A 34 7.27 -26.47 10.75
CA SER A 34 8.21 -26.14 11.82
C SER A 34 8.74 -24.70 11.66
N LYS A 35 8.22 -23.79 12.49
CA LYS A 35 8.81 -22.46 12.61
C LYS A 35 10.24 -22.59 13.15
N LYS A 36 11.20 -21.99 12.44
CA LYS A 36 12.61 -21.92 12.87
C LYS A 36 12.85 -20.80 13.90
N TYR A 37 11.80 -20.15 14.38
CA TYR A 37 11.87 -19.11 15.41
C TYR A 37 10.66 -19.19 16.35
N VAL A 38 10.83 -18.62 17.56
CA VAL A 38 9.78 -18.57 18.58
C VAL A 38 9.54 -17.12 18.95
N LEU A 39 8.27 -16.72 18.92
CA LEU A 39 7.82 -15.41 19.38
C LEU A 39 7.28 -15.52 20.82
N ASN A 40 7.46 -14.46 21.60
CA ASN A 40 6.75 -14.28 22.87
C ASN A 40 5.33 -13.74 22.63
N GLU A 41 4.60 -13.49 23.70
CA GLU A 41 3.25 -12.92 23.67
C GLU A 41 3.19 -11.50 23.08
N PHE A 42 4.32 -10.81 22.99
CA PHE A 42 4.46 -9.48 22.40
C PHE A 42 4.97 -9.51 20.94
N GLY A 43 5.09 -10.70 20.33
CA GLY A 43 5.57 -10.85 18.96
C GLY A 43 7.08 -10.67 18.77
N GLN A 44 7.86 -10.67 19.86
CA GLN A 44 9.31 -10.59 19.78
C GLN A 44 9.92 -11.99 19.65
N ILE A 45 11.00 -12.10 18.89
CA ILE A 45 11.77 -13.34 18.78
C ILE A 45 12.49 -13.61 20.11
N THR A 46 12.21 -14.77 20.69
CA THR A 46 12.87 -15.26 21.91
C THR A 46 13.92 -16.32 21.61
N SER A 47 13.81 -16.99 20.48
CA SER A 47 14.85 -17.87 19.94
C SER A 47 14.68 -18.00 18.43
N THR A 48 15.76 -18.19 17.71
CA THR A 48 15.79 -18.41 16.27
C THR A 48 16.85 -19.44 15.90
N GLU A 49 16.56 -20.21 14.83
CA GLU A 49 17.52 -21.06 14.14
C GLU A 49 18.08 -20.40 12.88
N PHE A 50 17.56 -19.21 12.50
CA PHE A 50 18.09 -18.47 11.37
C PHE A 50 19.39 -17.77 11.73
N SER A 51 20.35 -17.82 10.83
CA SER A 51 21.52 -16.96 10.85
C SER A 51 21.47 -15.99 9.65
N THR A 52 22.15 -14.86 9.78
CA THR A 52 22.21 -13.85 8.71
C THR A 52 22.82 -14.41 7.44
N GLU A 53 23.82 -15.30 7.58
CA GLU A 53 24.51 -15.95 6.46
C GLU A 53 23.63 -16.94 5.68
N ALA A 54 22.49 -17.35 6.25
CA ALA A 54 21.54 -18.19 5.52
C ALA A 54 20.78 -17.43 4.45
N PHE A 55 20.66 -16.10 4.58
CA PHE A 55 20.03 -15.25 3.59
C PHE A 55 21.04 -14.76 2.56
N GLU A 56 20.68 -14.79 1.28
CA GLU A 56 21.50 -14.23 0.22
C GLU A 56 21.39 -12.72 0.16
N PRO A 57 22.50 -11.96 0.08
CA PRO A 57 22.45 -10.55 -0.27
C PRO A 57 21.79 -10.34 -1.62
N SER A 58 20.93 -9.35 -1.77
CA SER A 58 20.25 -9.07 -3.04
C SER A 58 21.22 -8.83 -4.19
N GLN A 59 22.41 -8.29 -3.91
CA GLN A 59 23.45 -8.08 -4.92
C GLN A 59 23.94 -9.38 -5.58
N ASN A 60 23.88 -10.52 -4.89
CA ASN A 60 24.26 -11.81 -5.47
C ASN A 60 23.31 -12.24 -6.61
N CYS A 61 22.08 -11.74 -6.60
CA CYS A 61 21.09 -12.03 -7.64
C CYS A 61 21.32 -11.22 -8.93
N GLN A 62 22.02 -10.09 -8.84
CA GLN A 62 22.19 -9.10 -9.92
C GLN A 62 22.81 -9.67 -11.19
N GLU A 63 23.80 -10.57 -11.05
CA GLU A 63 24.54 -11.09 -12.22
C GLU A 63 23.62 -11.86 -13.18
N CYS A 64 22.66 -12.63 -12.64
CA CYS A 64 21.73 -13.45 -13.41
C CYS A 64 20.35 -12.81 -13.57
N HIS A 65 19.94 -11.95 -12.64
CA HIS A 65 18.65 -11.25 -12.63
C HIS A 65 18.80 -9.73 -12.64
N PRO A 66 19.55 -9.13 -13.60
CA PRO A 66 19.87 -7.70 -13.56
C PRO A 66 18.65 -6.78 -13.60
N ASN A 67 17.61 -7.14 -14.34
CA ASN A 67 16.40 -6.33 -14.44
C ASN A 67 15.62 -6.33 -13.11
N HIS A 68 15.41 -7.51 -12.51
CA HIS A 68 14.70 -7.61 -11.23
C HIS A 68 15.47 -6.94 -10.09
N TYR A 69 16.81 -7.06 -10.11
CA TYR A 69 17.65 -6.36 -9.15
C TYR A 69 17.54 -4.83 -9.30
N GLN A 70 17.58 -4.32 -10.53
CA GLN A 70 17.42 -2.88 -10.78
C GLN A 70 16.06 -2.40 -10.29
N GLU A 71 14.95 -3.07 -10.68
CA GLU A 71 13.60 -2.74 -10.26
C GLU A 71 13.46 -2.73 -8.73
N TRP A 72 13.96 -3.79 -8.07
CA TRP A 72 13.96 -3.86 -6.62
C TRP A 72 14.80 -2.75 -5.99
N SER A 73 15.97 -2.45 -6.50
CA SER A 73 16.87 -1.43 -5.95
C SER A 73 16.31 -0.01 -6.03
N GLU A 74 15.39 0.24 -6.94
CA GLU A 74 14.65 1.50 -7.09
C GLU A 74 13.36 1.53 -6.26
N SER A 75 12.97 0.42 -5.64
CA SER A 75 11.71 0.27 -4.90
C SER A 75 11.78 0.75 -3.46
N MET A 76 10.62 1.04 -2.87
CA MET A 76 10.51 1.34 -1.44
C MET A 76 10.87 0.14 -0.55
N HIS A 77 10.86 -1.10 -1.06
CA HIS A 77 11.31 -2.27 -0.31
C HIS A 77 12.83 -2.22 -0.05
N ALA A 78 13.63 -1.85 -1.05
CA ALA A 78 15.07 -1.63 -0.85
C ALA A 78 15.36 -0.34 -0.05
N TYR A 79 14.45 0.64 -0.10
CA TYR A 79 14.61 1.94 0.56
C TYR A 79 14.22 1.91 2.06
N THR A 80 13.59 0.85 2.55
CA THR A 80 13.03 0.78 3.93
C THR A 80 14.04 1.15 5.02
N MET A 81 15.32 0.80 4.85
CA MET A 81 16.40 1.15 5.78
C MET A 81 17.23 2.34 5.30
N GLN A 82 16.69 3.16 4.42
CA GLN A 82 17.32 4.36 3.89
C GLN A 82 16.46 5.61 4.09
N ASP A 83 15.20 5.44 4.45
CA ASP A 83 14.22 6.52 4.61
C ASP A 83 14.45 7.28 5.93
N PRO A 84 14.80 8.57 5.88
CA PRO A 84 15.00 9.38 7.09
C PRO A 84 13.71 9.56 7.90
N ILE A 85 12.53 9.52 7.24
CA ILE A 85 11.24 9.60 7.92
C ILE A 85 10.99 8.33 8.74
N PHE A 86 11.36 7.17 8.18
CA PHE A 86 11.34 5.91 8.93
C PHE A 86 12.22 5.99 10.17
N PHE A 87 13.47 6.45 10.05
CA PHE A 87 14.40 6.54 11.19
C PHE A 87 13.85 7.46 12.29
N SER A 88 13.23 8.60 11.97
CA SER A 88 12.58 9.48 12.95
C SER A 88 11.42 8.77 13.66
N GLY A 89 10.55 8.09 12.93
CA GLY A 89 9.44 7.32 13.50
C GLY A 89 9.93 6.15 14.37
N TRP A 90 11.00 5.49 13.94
CA TRP A 90 11.62 4.38 14.66
C TRP A 90 12.31 4.83 15.95
N ALA A 91 13.05 5.94 15.92
CA ALA A 91 13.62 6.56 17.13
C ALA A 91 12.53 6.92 18.14
N GLN A 92 11.39 7.46 17.67
CA GLN A 92 10.24 7.74 18.54
C GLN A 92 9.66 6.44 19.13
N ALA A 93 9.54 5.38 18.35
CA ALA A 93 9.06 4.08 18.84
C ALA A 93 9.98 3.47 19.90
N GLN A 94 11.30 3.59 19.73
CA GLN A 94 12.29 3.13 20.72
C GLN A 94 12.22 3.96 22.00
N HIS A 95 11.99 5.28 21.90
CA HIS A 95 11.80 6.15 23.06
C HIS A 95 10.52 5.79 23.83
N ASP A 96 9.41 5.61 23.14
CA ASP A 96 8.10 5.35 23.74
C ASP A 96 7.98 3.92 24.32
N TYR A 97 8.67 2.96 23.69
CA TYR A 97 8.65 1.55 24.03
C TYR A 97 10.08 0.97 24.10
N PRO A 98 10.89 1.29 25.14
CA PRO A 98 12.29 0.90 25.19
C PRO A 98 12.57 -0.60 25.11
N GLU A 99 11.59 -1.44 25.48
CA GLU A 99 11.75 -2.89 25.49
C GLU A 99 11.34 -3.55 24.15
N THR A 100 10.51 -2.86 23.33
CA THR A 100 9.88 -3.46 22.15
C THR A 100 9.98 -2.59 20.89
N GLY A 101 10.21 -1.29 21.04
CA GLY A 101 10.14 -0.31 19.95
C GLY A 101 11.15 -0.57 18.83
N GLU A 102 12.34 -1.04 19.18
CA GLU A 102 13.34 -1.45 18.19
C GLU A 102 12.79 -2.55 17.27
N ARG A 103 12.29 -3.63 17.85
CA ARG A 103 11.84 -4.82 17.10
C ARG A 103 10.52 -4.58 16.35
N PHE A 104 9.71 -3.67 16.84
CA PHE A 104 8.41 -3.39 16.29
C PHE A 104 8.44 -2.96 14.82
N CYS A 105 9.27 -1.99 14.47
CA CYS A 105 9.40 -1.51 13.09
C CYS A 105 10.20 -2.49 12.22
N VAL A 106 11.22 -3.11 12.80
CA VAL A 106 12.17 -3.99 12.11
C VAL A 106 11.50 -5.25 11.56
N GLN A 107 10.43 -5.75 12.19
CA GLN A 107 9.72 -6.94 11.67
C GLN A 107 9.25 -6.79 10.21
N CYS A 108 8.91 -5.58 9.77
CA CYS A 108 8.48 -5.30 8.40
C CYS A 108 9.58 -4.59 7.58
N HIS A 109 10.28 -3.62 8.17
CA HIS A 109 11.26 -2.82 7.45
C HIS A 109 12.62 -3.50 7.26
N ASN A 110 12.93 -4.51 8.09
CA ASN A 110 14.14 -5.34 7.96
C ASN A 110 13.87 -6.77 8.47
N PRO A 111 13.11 -7.58 7.71
CA PRO A 111 12.73 -8.92 8.15
C PRO A 111 13.92 -9.84 8.46
N VAL A 112 15.06 -9.67 7.77
CA VAL A 112 16.26 -10.46 8.04
C VAL A 112 16.79 -10.15 9.43
N ALA A 113 16.98 -8.88 9.79
CA ALA A 113 17.42 -8.51 11.15
C ALA A 113 16.43 -8.99 12.21
N PHE A 114 15.12 -8.85 11.94
CA PHE A 114 14.09 -9.34 12.87
C PHE A 114 14.20 -10.84 13.10
N LEU A 115 14.25 -11.63 12.02
CA LEU A 115 14.24 -13.09 12.07
C LEU A 115 15.53 -13.70 12.64
N THR A 116 16.68 -13.06 12.41
CA THR A 116 17.98 -13.50 12.92
C THR A 116 18.29 -13.01 14.33
N GLY A 117 17.50 -12.07 14.83
CA GLY A 117 17.70 -11.48 16.16
C GLY A 117 18.82 -10.43 16.19
N GLU A 118 19.25 -9.92 15.03
CA GLU A 118 20.23 -8.84 14.96
C GLU A 118 19.67 -7.58 15.63
N ASP A 119 20.44 -6.98 16.53
CA ASP A 119 20.06 -5.77 17.25
C ASP A 119 20.50 -4.52 16.46
N LEU A 120 19.53 -3.72 16.05
CA LEU A 120 19.75 -2.49 15.29
C LEU A 120 19.53 -1.22 16.13
N SER A 121 19.33 -1.34 17.45
CA SER A 121 19.01 -0.22 18.33
C SER A 121 20.09 0.87 18.43
N ASP A 122 21.32 0.55 18.08
CA ASP A 122 22.43 1.49 18.08
C ASP A 122 22.45 2.45 16.87
N PHE A 123 21.61 2.20 15.85
CA PHE A 123 21.56 3.00 14.62
C PHE A 123 20.39 3.98 14.64
N SER A 124 20.70 5.25 14.40
CA SER A 124 19.73 6.35 14.38
C SER A 124 19.52 6.97 13.00
N THR A 125 20.43 6.68 12.06
CA THR A 125 20.42 7.21 10.69
C THR A 125 20.83 6.15 9.68
N LYS A 126 20.44 6.36 8.41
CA LYS A 126 20.86 5.50 7.31
C LYS A 126 22.41 5.48 7.14
N GLU A 127 23.06 6.62 7.35
CA GLU A 127 24.51 6.76 7.22
C GLU A 127 25.23 5.88 8.23
N GLU A 128 24.74 5.82 9.46
CA GLU A 128 25.28 4.95 10.51
C GLU A 128 25.08 3.48 10.15
N LEU A 129 23.87 3.09 9.77
CA LEU A 129 23.55 1.72 9.41
C LEU A 129 24.33 1.25 8.17
N LEU A 130 24.26 2.00 7.08
CA LEU A 130 24.94 1.64 5.83
C LEU A 130 26.45 1.69 5.92
N GLY A 131 27.00 2.59 6.76
CA GLY A 131 28.44 2.73 7.04
C GLY A 131 28.99 1.71 8.04
N SER A 132 28.15 0.92 8.70
CA SER A 132 28.54 -0.09 9.69
C SER A 132 29.19 -1.32 9.06
N ASP A 133 29.75 -2.21 9.91
CA ASP A 133 30.28 -3.51 9.50
C ASP A 133 29.19 -4.60 9.39
N LEU A 134 27.90 -4.23 9.49
CA LEU A 134 26.81 -5.18 9.32
C LEU A 134 26.81 -5.84 7.93
N PRO A 135 26.39 -7.12 7.84
CA PRO A 135 26.29 -7.82 6.57
C PRO A 135 25.33 -7.13 5.58
N ALA A 136 25.55 -7.34 4.29
CA ALA A 136 24.73 -6.75 3.23
C ALA A 136 23.25 -7.16 3.36
N GLN A 137 22.97 -8.39 3.77
CA GLN A 137 21.62 -8.91 4.00
C GLN A 137 20.79 -8.06 4.98
N ILE A 138 21.46 -7.45 5.96
CA ILE A 138 20.83 -6.54 6.92
C ILE A 138 20.64 -5.15 6.30
N LYS A 139 21.57 -4.70 5.48
CA LYS A 139 21.51 -3.38 4.83
C LYS A 139 20.51 -3.30 3.69
N ASP A 140 20.10 -4.44 3.13
CA ASP A 140 19.19 -4.54 1.98
C ASP A 140 17.74 -4.17 2.31
N GLY A 141 17.36 -4.04 3.58
CA GLY A 141 15.96 -3.82 3.97
C GLY A 141 15.10 -5.06 3.70
N ILE A 142 14.08 -4.94 2.85
CA ILE A 142 13.27 -6.09 2.42
C ILE A 142 13.94 -6.68 1.17
N SER A 143 14.73 -7.73 1.39
CA SER A 143 15.59 -8.32 0.36
C SER A 143 14.86 -9.33 -0.54
N CYS A 144 15.48 -9.66 -1.67
CA CYS A 144 14.99 -10.70 -2.58
C CYS A 144 14.73 -12.02 -1.83
N ASP A 145 15.65 -12.40 -0.96
CA ASP A 145 15.63 -13.72 -0.32
C ASP A 145 14.54 -13.84 0.76
N VAL A 146 14.08 -12.75 1.34
CA VAL A 146 12.91 -12.79 2.26
C VAL A 146 11.70 -13.35 1.55
N CYS A 147 11.39 -12.84 0.35
CA CYS A 147 10.27 -13.35 -0.43
C CYS A 147 10.58 -14.73 -1.02
N HIS A 148 11.71 -14.88 -1.73
CA HIS A 148 12.02 -16.07 -2.50
C HIS A 148 12.48 -17.29 -1.67
N SER A 149 12.58 -17.16 -0.34
CA SER A 149 12.68 -18.30 0.58
C SER A 149 11.37 -18.62 1.30
N THR A 150 10.28 -17.89 1.01
CA THR A 150 8.97 -18.10 1.63
C THR A 150 8.29 -19.36 1.09
N THR A 151 7.97 -20.29 1.98
CA THR A 151 7.25 -21.55 1.67
C THR A 151 5.76 -21.44 1.95
N SER A 152 5.38 -20.77 3.03
CA SER A 152 3.99 -20.57 3.45
C SER A 152 3.89 -19.44 4.48
N LEU A 153 2.65 -19.15 4.89
CA LEU A 153 2.33 -18.18 5.93
C LEU A 153 1.44 -18.83 6.99
N SER A 154 1.57 -18.39 8.24
CA SER A 154 0.57 -18.68 9.24
C SER A 154 0.00 -17.38 9.80
N ARG A 155 -1.33 -17.27 9.88
CA ARG A 155 -1.96 -16.19 10.63
C ARG A 155 -1.72 -16.40 12.10
N THR A 156 -1.23 -15.36 12.75
CA THR A 156 -1.00 -15.35 14.18
C THR A 156 -2.01 -14.41 14.81
N VAL A 157 -2.78 -14.92 15.78
CA VAL A 157 -3.63 -14.08 16.62
C VAL A 157 -2.80 -13.71 17.84
N HIS A 158 -2.32 -12.49 17.86
CA HIS A 158 -1.61 -11.95 19.01
C HIS A 158 -2.62 -11.33 20.00
N ALA A 159 -2.26 -11.24 21.28
CA ALA A 159 -3.08 -10.59 22.29
C ALA A 159 -3.24 -9.08 21.97
N ASP A 160 -4.31 -8.46 22.49
CA ASP A 160 -4.66 -7.05 22.19
C ASP A 160 -3.57 -6.03 22.50
N ASP A 161 -2.60 -6.37 23.38
CA ASP A 161 -1.45 -5.51 23.71
C ASP A 161 -0.28 -5.67 22.74
N ASN A 162 -0.46 -6.43 21.68
CA ASN A 162 0.59 -6.85 20.80
C ASN A 162 0.88 -5.84 19.69
N ILE A 163 2.15 -5.72 19.37
CA ILE A 163 2.69 -4.87 18.29
C ILE A 163 3.27 -5.72 17.15
N ALA A 164 2.89 -6.99 17.05
CA ALA A 164 3.37 -7.87 15.99
C ALA A 164 2.45 -7.83 14.77
N ALA A 165 3.01 -8.19 13.62
CA ALA A 165 2.25 -8.42 12.40
C ALA A 165 1.23 -9.56 12.58
N VAL A 166 0.14 -9.52 11.80
CA VAL A 166 -0.97 -10.49 11.89
C VAL A 166 -0.64 -11.85 11.26
N ALA A 167 0.51 -11.98 10.62
CA ALA A 167 0.97 -13.24 10.01
C ALA A 167 2.49 -13.39 10.12
N ASP A 168 2.93 -14.63 10.14
CA ASP A 168 4.34 -15.00 10.16
C ASP A 168 4.72 -15.70 8.87
N TYR A 169 5.92 -15.41 8.36
CA TYR A 169 6.53 -16.15 7.27
C TYR A 169 7.09 -17.50 7.75
N HIS A 170 6.86 -18.54 6.96
CA HIS A 170 7.62 -19.78 7.04
C HIS A 170 8.67 -19.74 5.92
N LEU A 171 9.93 -19.61 6.31
CA LEU A 171 11.04 -19.37 5.40
C LEU A 171 11.98 -20.58 5.34
N TYR A 172 12.66 -20.70 4.19
CA TYR A 172 13.64 -21.77 3.93
C TYR A 172 14.93 -21.20 3.31
N PRO A 173 15.55 -20.19 3.96
CA PRO A 173 16.80 -19.60 3.46
C PRO A 173 17.97 -20.55 3.62
N GLY A 174 18.99 -20.43 2.75
CA GLY A 174 20.23 -21.19 2.84
C GLY A 174 20.17 -22.63 2.32
N GLU A 175 19.02 -23.10 1.88
CA GLU A 175 18.84 -24.48 1.42
C GLU A 175 19.03 -24.64 -0.10
N GLY A 176 19.52 -23.60 -0.78
CA GLY A 176 19.85 -23.64 -2.21
C GLY A 176 18.65 -23.68 -3.15
N ILE A 177 17.43 -23.45 -2.63
CA ILE A 177 16.19 -23.40 -3.42
C ILE A 177 15.54 -22.02 -3.33
N LYS A 178 14.98 -21.55 -4.46
CA LYS A 178 14.18 -20.31 -4.53
C LYS A 178 12.77 -20.62 -5.02
N PHE A 179 11.78 -20.01 -4.37
CA PHE A 179 10.36 -20.15 -4.70
C PHE A 179 9.88 -18.98 -5.54
N GLY A 180 8.91 -19.24 -6.41
CA GLY A 180 8.36 -18.19 -7.27
C GLY A 180 7.01 -18.56 -7.90
N SER A 181 6.52 -17.69 -8.80
CA SER A 181 5.23 -17.82 -9.48
C SER A 181 5.27 -18.67 -10.76
N ILE A 182 6.44 -19.05 -11.26
CA ILE A 182 6.60 -19.79 -12.52
C ILE A 182 6.37 -21.29 -12.24
N GLN A 183 5.35 -21.88 -12.91
CA GLN A 183 4.93 -23.25 -12.65
C GLN A 183 5.91 -24.34 -13.11
N ASP A 184 6.73 -24.04 -14.10
CA ASP A 184 7.74 -24.97 -14.64
C ASP A 184 9.05 -24.19 -14.83
N PRO A 185 9.75 -23.88 -13.73
CA PRO A 185 10.97 -23.09 -13.77
C PRO A 185 12.10 -23.86 -14.47
N GLU A 186 12.91 -23.16 -15.25
CA GLU A 186 14.06 -23.76 -15.91
C GLU A 186 15.13 -24.16 -14.88
N ALA A 187 15.62 -25.40 -15.01
CA ALA A 187 16.69 -25.90 -14.18
C ALA A 187 18.01 -25.13 -14.48
N ASN A 188 18.72 -24.74 -13.42
CA ASN A 188 20.00 -24.05 -13.51
C ASN A 188 21.01 -24.64 -12.52
N GLU A 189 22.27 -24.21 -12.60
CA GLU A 189 23.37 -24.73 -11.76
C GLU A 189 23.64 -23.86 -10.50
N TYR A 190 22.91 -22.75 -10.32
CA TYR A 190 23.17 -21.78 -9.23
C TYR A 190 22.27 -22.04 -8.03
N HIS A 191 20.99 -22.36 -8.27
CA HIS A 191 20.01 -22.70 -7.23
C HIS A 191 18.91 -23.59 -7.83
N GLU A 192 18.30 -24.40 -7.00
CA GLU A 192 17.04 -25.05 -7.35
C GLU A 192 15.92 -24.01 -7.40
N SER A 193 14.90 -24.27 -8.22
CA SER A 193 13.74 -23.39 -8.32
C SER A 193 12.47 -24.23 -8.22
N ASP A 194 11.49 -23.75 -7.48
CA ASP A 194 10.22 -24.43 -7.33
C ASP A 194 9.04 -23.46 -7.39
N TYR A 195 7.95 -23.94 -7.95
CA TYR A 195 6.69 -23.20 -7.98
C TYR A 195 6.03 -23.18 -6.61
N ASN A 196 5.67 -21.98 -6.14
CA ASN A 196 4.86 -21.87 -4.95
C ASN A 196 3.64 -20.95 -5.24
N PRO A 197 2.40 -21.46 -5.12
CA PRO A 197 1.20 -20.68 -5.44
C PRO A 197 0.99 -19.45 -4.57
N ILE A 198 1.68 -19.30 -3.43
CA ILE A 198 1.60 -18.11 -2.57
C ILE A 198 2.06 -16.84 -3.31
N PHE A 199 2.96 -16.96 -4.29
CA PHE A 199 3.47 -15.85 -5.08
C PHE A 199 2.44 -15.24 -6.04
N ASN A 200 1.34 -15.93 -6.29
CA ASN A 200 0.20 -15.43 -7.07
C ASN A 200 -0.97 -15.01 -6.16
N ARG A 201 -0.73 -14.79 -4.88
CA ARG A 201 -1.77 -14.52 -3.90
C ARG A 201 -1.41 -13.31 -3.05
N SER A 202 -2.40 -12.46 -2.79
CA SER A 202 -2.24 -11.27 -1.93
C SER A 202 -1.75 -11.60 -0.53
N GLU A 203 -1.96 -12.82 -0.05
CA GLU A 203 -1.51 -13.27 1.26
C GLU A 203 0.01 -13.17 1.43
N LEU A 204 0.81 -13.21 0.34
CA LEU A 204 2.26 -12.99 0.43
C LEU A 204 2.61 -11.62 1.04
N CYS A 205 1.76 -10.61 0.83
CA CYS A 205 1.97 -9.25 1.32
C CYS A 205 1.48 -9.04 2.78
N LEU A 206 0.61 -9.94 3.25
CA LEU A 206 -0.08 -9.83 4.54
C LEU A 206 0.82 -9.58 5.74
N PRO A 207 1.99 -10.22 5.91
CA PRO A 207 2.79 -10.07 7.13
C PRO A 207 3.26 -8.64 7.41
N CYS A 208 3.42 -7.83 6.35
CA CYS A 208 3.88 -6.45 6.46
C CYS A 208 2.79 -5.42 6.16
N HIS A 209 1.76 -5.79 5.38
CA HIS A 209 0.68 -4.91 4.96
C HIS A 209 -0.64 -5.15 5.69
N ASP A 210 -0.55 -5.60 6.95
CA ASP A 210 -1.70 -5.68 7.88
C ASP A 210 -1.21 -5.63 9.33
N LEU A 211 -1.16 -4.44 9.90
CA LEU A 211 -0.61 -4.18 11.22
C LEU A 211 -1.60 -3.43 12.10
N THR A 212 -1.93 -4.04 13.23
CA THR A 212 -2.71 -3.40 14.29
C THR A 212 -1.83 -3.24 15.52
N ILE A 213 -1.75 -2.03 16.06
CA ILE A 213 -0.94 -1.68 17.22
C ILE A 213 -1.88 -1.43 18.38
N ARG A 214 -1.92 -2.30 19.40
CA ARG A 214 -2.76 -2.13 20.59
C ARG A 214 -4.23 -1.81 20.25
N GLY A 215 -4.77 -2.50 19.25
CA GLY A 215 -6.13 -2.27 18.77
C GLY A 215 -6.30 -1.07 17.82
N VAL A 216 -5.23 -0.34 17.50
CA VAL A 216 -5.22 0.74 16.50
C VAL A 216 -4.82 0.17 15.14
N GLU A 217 -5.70 0.25 14.17
CA GLU A 217 -5.45 -0.18 12.77
C GLU A 217 -4.45 0.78 12.13
N ALA A 218 -3.15 0.46 12.20
CA ALA A 218 -2.06 1.31 11.75
C ALA A 218 -1.77 1.18 10.25
N GLU A 219 -1.78 -0.07 9.77
CA GLU A 219 -1.59 -0.46 8.38
C GLU A 219 -2.53 -1.64 8.12
N ILE A 220 -3.59 -1.45 7.34
CA ILE A 220 -4.61 -2.48 7.13
C ILE A 220 -4.97 -2.70 5.66
N THR A 221 -4.04 -2.40 4.74
CA THR A 221 -4.28 -2.48 3.30
C THR A 221 -4.74 -3.87 2.87
N PHE A 222 -4.13 -4.93 3.42
CA PHE A 222 -4.57 -6.30 3.14
C PHE A 222 -6.00 -6.55 3.66
N THR A 223 -6.31 -6.13 4.88
CA THR A 223 -7.65 -6.28 5.46
C THR A 223 -8.70 -5.50 4.67
N GLU A 224 -8.39 -4.29 4.17
CA GLU A 224 -9.28 -3.51 3.31
C GLU A 224 -9.60 -4.28 2.02
N TRP A 225 -8.59 -4.79 1.34
CA TRP A 225 -8.73 -5.64 0.15
C TRP A 225 -9.54 -6.92 0.46
N ASN A 226 -9.21 -7.61 1.54
CA ASN A 226 -9.84 -8.89 1.92
C ASN A 226 -11.33 -8.73 2.32
N ARG A 227 -11.76 -7.53 2.75
CA ARG A 227 -13.15 -7.22 3.08
C ARG A 227 -14.03 -7.08 1.82
N ILE A 228 -13.45 -6.97 0.62
CA ILE A 228 -14.23 -6.82 -0.61
C ILE A 228 -14.80 -8.18 -1.03
N PRO A 229 -16.15 -8.33 -1.07
CA PRO A 229 -16.76 -9.60 -1.40
C PRO A 229 -16.31 -10.11 -2.78
N GLY A 230 -15.76 -11.30 -2.80
CA GLY A 230 -15.37 -12.00 -4.02
C GLY A 230 -13.92 -11.80 -4.46
N LEU A 231 -13.19 -10.78 -4.06
CA LEU A 231 -11.78 -10.63 -4.45
C LEU A 231 -10.91 -11.73 -3.82
N ALA A 232 -10.93 -11.85 -2.51
CA ALA A 232 -10.17 -12.88 -1.78
C ALA A 232 -10.57 -14.32 -2.17
N MET A 233 -11.87 -14.54 -2.48
CA MET A 233 -12.38 -15.87 -2.84
C MET A 233 -12.11 -16.27 -4.29
N SER A 234 -12.07 -15.31 -5.21
CA SER A 234 -11.93 -15.58 -6.65
C SER A 234 -10.49 -15.50 -7.14
N GLY A 235 -9.58 -14.84 -6.37
CA GLY A 235 -8.26 -14.45 -6.85
C GLY A 235 -8.32 -13.49 -8.04
N ALA A 236 -9.45 -12.80 -8.23
CA ALA A 236 -9.74 -12.03 -9.44
C ALA A 236 -8.93 -10.74 -9.55
N LEU A 237 -8.38 -10.25 -8.45
CA LEU A 237 -7.53 -9.05 -8.43
C LEU A 237 -6.64 -9.14 -7.19
N SER A 238 -5.43 -9.61 -7.37
CA SER A 238 -4.41 -9.70 -6.32
C SER A 238 -3.63 -8.38 -6.17
N CYS A 239 -2.87 -8.25 -5.09
CA CYS A 239 -1.93 -7.14 -4.93
C CYS A 239 -0.93 -7.09 -6.09
N GLN A 240 -0.46 -8.26 -6.52
CA GLN A 240 0.50 -8.41 -7.61
C GLN A 240 -0.04 -7.89 -8.95
N ASP A 241 -1.34 -8.03 -9.23
CA ASP A 241 -1.94 -7.57 -10.49
C ASP A 241 -1.78 -6.06 -10.73
N CYS A 242 -1.69 -5.28 -9.65
CA CYS A 242 -1.50 -3.83 -9.73
C CYS A 242 -0.07 -3.39 -9.42
N HIS A 243 0.56 -3.97 -8.38
CA HIS A 243 1.85 -3.53 -7.84
C HIS A 243 3.06 -4.33 -8.33
N MET A 244 2.84 -5.47 -8.98
CA MET A 244 3.85 -6.34 -9.58
C MET A 244 3.36 -6.86 -10.93
N LYS A 245 3.03 -5.95 -11.85
CA LYS A 245 2.40 -6.32 -13.13
C LYS A 245 3.21 -7.37 -13.88
N GLN A 246 2.52 -8.39 -14.39
CA GLN A 246 3.16 -9.41 -15.21
C GLN A 246 3.64 -8.82 -16.52
N LYS A 247 4.88 -9.17 -16.90
CA LYS A 247 5.52 -8.78 -18.15
C LYS A 247 5.24 -9.80 -19.26
N ASP A 248 5.56 -9.44 -20.50
CA ASP A 248 5.33 -10.30 -21.68
C ASP A 248 6.12 -11.63 -21.63
N ASP A 249 7.22 -11.67 -20.89
CA ASP A 249 8.03 -12.88 -20.69
C ASP A 249 7.54 -13.79 -19.54
N GLY A 250 6.44 -13.41 -18.89
CA GLY A 250 5.84 -14.14 -17.77
C GLY A 250 6.43 -13.81 -16.41
N THR A 251 7.46 -12.98 -16.33
CA THR A 251 7.99 -12.46 -15.07
C THR A 251 7.13 -11.33 -14.52
N HIS A 252 7.38 -10.91 -13.27
CA HIS A 252 6.68 -9.81 -12.64
C HIS A 252 7.61 -8.61 -12.45
N ASP A 253 7.03 -7.42 -12.46
CA ASP A 253 7.68 -6.17 -12.09
C ASP A 253 8.03 -6.17 -10.59
N HIS A 254 9.23 -5.74 -10.24
CA HIS A 254 9.73 -5.69 -8.86
C HIS A 254 9.95 -4.26 -8.34
N HIS A 255 9.39 -3.24 -9.01
CA HIS A 255 9.37 -1.89 -8.46
C HIS A 255 8.39 -1.77 -7.28
N PHE A 256 7.41 -2.65 -7.19
CA PHE A 256 6.36 -2.61 -6.13
C PHE A 256 5.74 -1.22 -6.02
N THR A 257 5.46 -0.59 -7.17
CA THR A 257 5.07 0.81 -7.24
C THR A 257 3.87 1.10 -6.33
N GLY A 258 4.11 1.89 -5.30
CA GLY A 258 3.11 2.41 -4.37
C GLY A 258 2.91 3.90 -4.58
N VAL A 259 2.93 4.67 -3.48
CA VAL A 259 2.68 6.12 -3.52
C VAL A 259 3.81 6.94 -2.86
N ASP A 260 4.79 6.29 -2.23
CA ASP A 260 5.90 6.97 -1.59
C ASP A 260 7.04 7.18 -2.58
N VAL A 261 7.72 8.32 -2.45
CA VAL A 261 8.88 8.70 -3.26
C VAL A 261 10.11 8.85 -2.36
N ASP A 262 11.27 8.54 -2.88
CA ASP A 262 12.54 8.88 -2.21
C ASP A 262 12.73 10.40 -2.29
N LEU A 263 12.53 11.07 -1.15
CA LEU A 263 12.66 12.52 -1.02
C LEU A 263 14.11 13.00 -1.00
N SER A 264 15.12 12.11 -1.02
CA SER A 264 16.52 12.50 -1.17
C SER A 264 16.84 12.98 -2.59
N TYR A 265 16.01 12.61 -3.58
CA TYR A 265 16.09 13.14 -4.94
C TYR A 265 15.41 14.51 -5.05
N PRO A 266 15.86 15.39 -5.96
CA PRO A 266 15.16 16.61 -6.29
C PRO A 266 13.72 16.32 -6.75
N PHE A 267 12.83 17.29 -6.58
CA PHE A 267 11.45 17.19 -6.99
C PHE A 267 11.31 16.65 -8.44
N GLY A 268 10.55 15.57 -8.60
CA GLY A 268 10.28 14.93 -9.89
C GLY A 268 11.40 14.04 -10.44
N GLU A 269 12.51 13.87 -9.74
CA GLU A 269 13.68 13.10 -10.20
C GLU A 269 13.83 11.73 -9.50
N SER A 270 12.95 11.41 -8.54
CA SER A 270 12.92 10.08 -7.92
C SER A 270 12.66 8.98 -8.96
N PRO A 271 13.33 7.82 -8.90
CA PRO A 271 13.22 6.77 -9.91
C PRO A 271 11.79 6.37 -10.28
N LEU A 272 10.89 6.26 -9.31
CA LEU A 272 9.49 5.82 -9.53
C LEU A 272 8.48 6.97 -9.66
N TYR A 273 8.93 8.22 -9.80
CA TYR A 273 8.03 9.37 -9.80
C TYR A 273 6.92 9.29 -10.86
N ASN A 274 7.28 8.92 -12.09
CA ASN A 274 6.32 8.84 -13.21
C ASN A 274 5.36 7.64 -13.05
N GLU A 275 5.86 6.51 -12.56
CA GLU A 275 5.09 5.30 -12.30
C GLU A 275 4.05 5.54 -11.21
N ILE A 276 4.43 6.25 -10.15
CA ILE A 276 3.54 6.69 -9.08
C ILE A 276 2.45 7.63 -9.62
N GLU A 277 2.83 8.62 -10.46
CA GLU A 277 1.86 9.52 -11.08
C GLU A 277 0.85 8.76 -11.95
N ILE A 278 1.30 7.78 -12.74
CA ILE A 278 0.44 6.93 -13.57
C ILE A 278 -0.50 6.09 -12.68
N LEU A 279 0.02 5.51 -11.60
CA LEU A 279 -0.77 4.70 -10.68
C LEU A 279 -1.87 5.55 -10.02
N LEU A 280 -1.52 6.73 -9.51
CA LEU A 280 -2.46 7.65 -8.87
C LEU A 280 -3.55 8.14 -9.83
N LYS A 281 -3.21 8.43 -11.09
CA LYS A 281 -4.17 8.79 -12.14
C LYS A 281 -5.15 7.69 -12.50
N SER A 282 -4.85 6.44 -12.19
CA SER A 282 -5.75 5.30 -12.40
C SER A 282 -6.66 5.02 -11.19
N ALA A 283 -6.49 5.74 -10.09
CA ALA A 283 -7.08 5.37 -8.80
C ALA A 283 -8.47 5.96 -8.54
N VAL A 284 -8.83 7.06 -9.21
CA VAL A 284 -10.11 7.77 -9.00
C VAL A 284 -10.74 8.23 -10.29
N ASP A 285 -12.05 8.46 -10.24
CA ASP A 285 -12.82 9.17 -11.26
C ASP A 285 -13.61 10.31 -10.59
N ILE A 286 -13.74 11.47 -11.26
CA ILE A 286 -14.47 12.64 -10.75
C ILE A 286 -15.54 13.06 -11.75
N LYS A 287 -16.74 13.38 -11.27
CA LYS A 287 -17.85 13.87 -12.11
C LYS A 287 -18.59 15.02 -11.46
N PHE A 288 -19.09 15.95 -12.30
CA PHE A 288 -20.03 16.99 -11.91
C PHE A 288 -21.47 16.46 -11.89
N GLU A 289 -21.68 15.34 -11.20
CA GLU A 289 -23.01 14.75 -11.11
C GLU A 289 -23.20 14.01 -9.78
N TYR A 290 -24.43 13.98 -9.31
CA TYR A 290 -24.86 13.09 -8.23
C TYR A 290 -26.35 12.78 -8.35
N TYR A 291 -26.72 11.54 -8.63
CA TYR A 291 -28.08 11.10 -8.98
C TYR A 291 -28.64 11.92 -10.15
N ASN A 292 -29.61 12.82 -9.87
CA ASN A 292 -30.26 13.65 -10.87
C ASN A 292 -29.81 15.13 -10.80
N VAL A 293 -28.78 15.43 -10.02
CA VAL A 293 -28.20 16.78 -9.91
C VAL A 293 -26.96 16.83 -10.76
N THR A 294 -26.93 17.73 -11.72
CA THR A 294 -25.78 18.02 -12.59
C THR A 294 -25.52 19.52 -12.60
N LEU A 295 -24.36 19.93 -13.09
CA LEU A 295 -24.14 21.37 -13.34
C LEU A 295 -25.18 21.92 -14.34
N PRO A 296 -25.74 23.10 -14.09
CA PRO A 296 -26.58 23.76 -15.07
C PRO A 296 -25.73 24.38 -16.20
N ASP A 297 -26.21 24.39 -17.45
CA ASP A 297 -25.56 25.11 -18.55
C ASP A 297 -25.50 26.62 -18.31
N SER A 298 -26.42 27.15 -17.52
CA SER A 298 -26.52 28.59 -17.23
C SER A 298 -27.26 28.87 -15.92
N ILE A 299 -26.90 30.01 -15.29
CA ILE A 299 -27.49 30.48 -14.02
C ILE A 299 -27.71 31.98 -14.08
N SER A 300 -28.64 32.52 -13.25
CA SER A 300 -28.89 33.96 -13.16
C SER A 300 -28.12 34.58 -11.99
N LYS A 301 -27.79 35.85 -12.11
CA LYS A 301 -27.30 36.63 -10.96
C LYS A 301 -28.32 36.60 -9.82
N GLY A 302 -27.85 36.44 -8.59
CA GLY A 302 -28.68 36.35 -7.38
C GLY A 302 -29.12 34.92 -7.05
N GLU A 303 -28.84 33.94 -7.92
CA GLU A 303 -29.03 32.51 -7.62
C GLU A 303 -27.76 31.89 -7.02
N THR A 304 -27.92 30.78 -6.30
CA THR A 304 -26.82 29.97 -5.77
C THR A 304 -26.47 28.87 -6.78
N LEU A 305 -25.25 28.87 -7.31
CA LEU A 305 -24.73 27.82 -8.15
C LEU A 305 -24.37 26.61 -7.24
N ILE A 306 -25.05 25.50 -7.51
CA ILE A 306 -24.78 24.21 -6.86
C ILE A 306 -23.82 23.43 -7.74
N ILE A 307 -22.67 23.04 -7.19
CA ILE A 307 -21.62 22.28 -7.88
C ILE A 307 -21.55 20.90 -7.22
N PRO A 308 -22.24 19.90 -7.80
CA PRO A 308 -22.17 18.52 -7.30
C PRO A 308 -20.85 17.89 -7.75
N VAL A 309 -20.09 17.33 -6.83
CA VAL A 309 -18.86 16.59 -7.14
C VAL A 309 -18.98 15.19 -6.58
N LEU A 310 -18.87 14.21 -7.45
CA LEU A 310 -18.79 12.79 -7.10
C LEU A 310 -17.36 12.34 -7.32
N VAL A 311 -16.73 11.79 -6.28
CA VAL A 311 -15.42 11.13 -6.33
C VAL A 311 -15.64 9.64 -6.19
N SER A 312 -15.23 8.84 -7.16
CA SER A 312 -15.36 7.39 -7.18
C SER A 312 -13.98 6.74 -7.05
N SER A 313 -13.82 5.84 -6.07
CA SER A 313 -12.61 5.02 -5.93
C SER A 313 -12.62 3.88 -6.95
N LEU A 314 -11.52 3.72 -7.67
CA LEU A 314 -11.29 2.63 -8.62
C LEU A 314 -10.31 1.58 -8.06
N THR A 315 -9.91 1.72 -6.79
CA THR A 315 -8.91 0.87 -6.14
C THR A 315 -9.55 -0.24 -5.30
N ALA A 316 -8.80 -1.31 -5.08
CA ALA A 316 -9.19 -2.46 -4.26
C ALA A 316 -8.89 -2.29 -2.76
N HIS A 317 -8.49 -1.11 -2.34
CA HIS A 317 -8.27 -0.68 -0.95
C HIS A 317 -8.64 0.80 -0.83
N SER A 318 -8.60 1.35 0.37
CA SER A 318 -8.96 2.76 0.60
C SER A 318 -7.96 3.75 -0.02
N ILE A 319 -8.39 4.99 -0.23
CA ILE A 319 -7.55 6.12 -0.65
C ILE A 319 -7.62 7.23 0.41
N PRO A 320 -6.49 7.56 1.05
CA PRO A 320 -5.25 6.81 1.12
C PRO A 320 -5.39 5.51 1.91
N SER A 321 -4.49 4.55 1.69
CA SER A 321 -4.33 3.31 2.43
C SER A 321 -2.91 3.20 2.98
N GLY A 322 -2.58 2.08 3.61
CA GLY A 322 -1.30 1.89 4.27
C GLY A 322 -1.21 2.72 5.54
N THR A 323 -0.11 3.40 5.73
CA THR A 323 0.04 4.41 6.80
C THR A 323 -0.78 5.66 6.49
N SER A 324 -2.10 5.50 6.33
CA SER A 324 -3.03 6.54 5.87
C SER A 324 -3.02 7.81 6.74
N PHE A 325 -2.54 7.72 7.97
CA PHE A 325 -2.36 8.88 8.86
C PHE A 325 -1.20 9.80 8.43
N SER A 326 -0.24 9.30 7.67
CA SER A 326 0.83 10.12 7.09
C SER A 326 0.40 10.82 5.81
N ARG A 327 -0.59 10.26 5.11
CA ARG A 327 -1.00 10.63 3.75
C ARG A 327 -2.24 11.51 3.76
N GLU A 328 -2.40 12.28 2.70
CA GLU A 328 -3.63 13.02 2.45
C GLU A 328 -3.95 13.11 0.96
N ALA A 329 -5.24 12.98 0.66
CA ALA A 329 -5.82 13.28 -0.64
C ALA A 329 -6.98 14.24 -0.46
N TRP A 330 -7.17 15.20 -1.37
CA TRP A 330 -8.19 16.22 -1.20
C TRP A 330 -8.68 16.78 -2.53
N LEU A 331 -9.85 17.42 -2.49
CA LEU A 331 -10.32 18.21 -3.63
C LEU A 331 -9.82 19.65 -3.52
N GLU A 332 -9.20 20.12 -4.58
CA GLU A 332 -9.01 21.54 -4.85
C GLU A 332 -10.12 22.02 -5.80
N VAL A 333 -10.84 23.04 -5.41
CA VAL A 333 -11.92 23.63 -6.21
C VAL A 333 -11.63 25.12 -6.42
N VAL A 334 -11.64 25.57 -7.67
CA VAL A 334 -11.41 26.96 -8.04
C VAL A 334 -12.48 27.40 -9.02
N ILE A 335 -13.18 28.49 -8.70
CA ILE A 335 -14.10 29.15 -9.63
C ILE A 335 -13.46 30.47 -10.08
N ARG A 336 -13.43 30.70 -11.40
CA ARG A 336 -12.94 31.92 -12.01
C ARG A 336 -14.04 32.60 -12.80
N ASN A 337 -14.02 33.93 -12.80
CA ASN A 337 -14.89 34.72 -13.67
C ASN A 337 -14.32 34.82 -15.10
N ASP A 338 -15.05 35.48 -16.02
CA ASP A 338 -14.71 35.66 -17.40
C ASP A 338 -13.43 36.51 -17.63
N GLN A 339 -12.93 37.19 -16.57
CA GLN A 339 -11.66 37.90 -16.56
C GLN A 339 -10.50 37.05 -16.02
N GLY A 340 -10.76 35.81 -15.60
CA GLY A 340 -9.78 34.90 -15.03
C GLY A 340 -9.49 35.11 -13.54
N ASN A 341 -10.20 36.03 -12.86
CA ASN A 341 -10.04 36.23 -11.43
C ASN A 341 -10.66 35.09 -10.65
N ILE A 342 -9.98 34.64 -9.59
CA ILE A 342 -10.54 33.68 -8.65
C ILE A 342 -11.62 34.38 -7.81
N ILE A 343 -12.81 33.82 -7.81
CA ILE A 343 -13.98 34.32 -7.07
C ILE A 343 -14.47 33.36 -5.98
N TYR A 344 -14.03 32.12 -6.04
CA TYR A 344 -14.22 31.10 -5.01
C TYR A 344 -13.09 30.09 -5.07
N GLN A 345 -12.67 29.58 -3.92
CA GLN A 345 -11.70 28.50 -3.82
C GLN A 345 -11.88 27.70 -2.54
N SER A 346 -11.57 26.40 -2.60
CA SER A 346 -11.44 25.49 -1.46
C SER A 346 -10.30 24.51 -1.70
N GLY A 347 -9.58 24.11 -0.66
CA GLY A 347 -8.49 23.15 -0.74
C GLY A 347 -7.26 23.63 -1.50
N VAL A 348 -7.12 24.91 -1.76
CA VAL A 348 -5.97 25.50 -2.49
C VAL A 348 -4.79 25.65 -1.54
N ILE A 349 -3.61 25.19 -1.99
CA ILE A 349 -2.32 25.43 -1.35
C ILE A 349 -1.47 26.35 -2.24
N GLY A 350 -0.65 27.22 -1.64
CA GLY A 350 0.21 28.12 -2.39
C GLY A 350 1.42 27.42 -3.03
N ASN A 351 1.90 26.36 -2.37
CA ASN A 351 2.96 25.49 -2.87
C ASN A 351 2.94 24.14 -2.16
N ASN A 352 3.71 23.17 -2.65
CA ASN A 352 3.72 21.78 -2.14
C ASN A 352 4.16 21.65 -0.66
N THR A 353 4.83 22.66 -0.12
CA THR A 353 5.34 22.64 1.25
C THR A 353 4.31 23.16 2.28
N GLU A 354 3.20 23.73 1.81
CA GLU A 354 2.17 24.28 2.69
C GLU A 354 1.21 23.19 3.17
N SER A 355 0.80 23.31 4.43
CA SER A 355 -0.28 22.49 4.98
C SER A 355 -1.63 22.99 4.47
N LEU A 356 -2.59 22.06 4.36
CA LEU A 356 -3.98 22.41 4.09
C LEU A 356 -4.55 23.31 5.20
N ASP A 357 -5.40 24.24 4.81
CA ASP A 357 -6.19 25.03 5.76
C ASP A 357 -7.37 24.20 6.27
N LEU A 358 -7.20 23.59 7.44
CA LEU A 358 -8.24 22.78 8.07
C LEU A 358 -9.41 23.61 8.63
N THR A 359 -9.37 24.93 8.53
CA THR A 359 -10.51 25.82 8.86
C THR A 359 -11.40 26.09 7.65
N ASP A 360 -10.99 25.66 6.45
CA ASP A 360 -11.82 25.69 5.25
C ASP A 360 -12.99 24.71 5.42
N VAL A 361 -14.21 25.25 5.56
CA VAL A 361 -15.43 24.46 5.84
C VAL A 361 -15.89 23.65 4.64
N ASP A 362 -15.42 23.99 3.43
CA ASP A 362 -15.76 23.33 2.19
C ASP A 362 -14.69 22.29 1.78
N LEU A 363 -13.60 22.16 2.55
CA LEU A 363 -12.53 21.21 2.26
C LEU A 363 -13.01 19.77 2.32
N LEU A 364 -12.97 19.06 1.20
CA LEU A 364 -13.12 17.60 1.18
C LEU A 364 -11.74 16.96 1.28
N LEU A 365 -11.44 16.39 2.44
CA LEU A 365 -10.15 15.79 2.79
C LEU A 365 -10.32 14.30 3.09
N PHE A 366 -9.48 13.49 2.47
CA PHE A 366 -9.34 12.05 2.72
C PHE A 366 -8.00 11.79 3.41
N THR A 367 -8.05 11.34 4.64
CA THR A 367 -6.90 11.04 5.49
C THR A 367 -7.34 10.29 6.73
N THR A 368 -6.40 9.76 7.49
CA THR A 368 -6.65 9.26 8.84
C THR A 368 -6.04 10.21 9.86
N GLN A 369 -6.75 10.43 10.97
CA GLN A 369 -6.28 11.20 12.11
C GLN A 369 -6.02 10.26 13.29
N LEU A 370 -4.83 10.36 13.87
CA LEU A 370 -4.46 9.64 15.08
C LEU A 370 -4.99 10.41 16.32
N MET A 371 -5.60 9.67 17.23
CA MET A 371 -6.22 10.22 18.44
C MET A 371 -5.54 9.63 19.68
N GLY A 372 -5.11 10.48 20.60
CA GLY A 372 -4.58 10.09 21.90
C GLY A 372 -5.65 9.60 22.89
N GLU A 373 -5.23 9.21 24.08
CA GLU A 373 -6.07 8.62 25.13
C GLU A 373 -7.24 9.52 25.55
N ASN A 374 -7.05 10.83 25.56
CA ASN A 374 -8.07 11.79 25.96
C ASN A 374 -8.83 12.41 24.77
N GLY A 375 -8.65 11.86 23.57
CA GLY A 375 -9.30 12.33 22.36
C GLY A 375 -8.61 13.55 21.70
N GLU A 376 -7.40 13.88 22.09
CA GLU A 376 -6.54 14.86 21.41
C GLU A 376 -5.93 14.28 20.13
N SER A 377 -5.62 15.13 19.15
CA SER A 377 -4.86 14.72 17.97
C SER A 377 -3.40 14.46 18.33
N VAL A 378 -2.84 13.34 17.89
CA VAL A 378 -1.42 12.99 18.04
C VAL A 378 -0.78 12.71 16.67
N ASN A 379 0.56 12.87 16.58
CA ASN A 379 1.28 12.72 15.33
C ASN A 379 2.02 11.38 15.19
N SER A 380 2.20 10.66 16.31
CA SER A 380 2.89 9.37 16.31
C SER A 380 1.90 8.24 16.52
N ILE A 381 2.02 7.18 15.72
CA ILE A 381 1.23 5.96 15.88
C ILE A 381 1.47 5.28 17.23
N THR A 382 2.65 5.45 17.82
CA THR A 382 3.00 4.91 19.14
C THR A 382 2.20 5.54 20.27
N ASN A 383 1.72 6.77 20.06
CA ASN A 383 0.91 7.53 21.03
C ASN A 383 -0.60 7.46 20.73
N ALA A 384 -1.00 6.75 19.66
CA ALA A 384 -2.39 6.64 19.27
C ALA A 384 -3.14 5.59 20.12
N TYR A 385 -4.36 5.92 20.52
CA TYR A 385 -5.32 5.04 21.17
C TYR A 385 -6.52 4.71 20.28
N SER A 386 -6.76 5.54 19.27
CA SER A 386 -7.79 5.32 18.26
C SER A 386 -7.48 6.13 17.01
N ILE A 387 -8.26 5.89 15.95
CA ILE A 387 -8.17 6.64 14.70
C ILE A 387 -9.53 7.18 14.29
N ILE A 388 -9.54 8.31 13.58
CA ILE A 388 -10.68 8.77 12.79
C ILE A 388 -10.29 8.59 11.33
N ASN A 389 -10.86 7.59 10.68
CA ASN A 389 -10.56 7.26 9.30
C ASN A 389 -11.58 7.92 8.35
N ASN A 390 -11.11 8.88 7.54
CA ASN A 390 -11.87 9.55 6.49
C ASN A 390 -11.39 9.17 5.08
N SER A 391 -10.58 8.12 4.93
CA SER A 391 -10.19 7.62 3.60
C SER A 391 -11.42 7.26 2.76
N LEU A 392 -11.29 7.33 1.45
CA LEU A 392 -12.31 6.86 0.51
C LEU A 392 -12.21 5.34 0.39
N PRO A 393 -13.21 4.57 0.83
CA PRO A 393 -13.12 3.11 0.79
C PRO A 393 -13.02 2.55 -0.63
N ALA A 394 -12.50 1.32 -0.74
CA ALA A 394 -12.38 0.60 -2.00
C ALA A 394 -13.70 0.57 -2.79
N PHE A 395 -13.65 0.84 -4.09
CA PHE A 395 -14.81 0.82 -5.01
C PHE A 395 -16.04 1.56 -4.49
N SER A 396 -15.83 2.63 -3.73
CA SER A 396 -16.92 3.44 -3.17
C SER A 396 -16.91 4.86 -3.71
N ASP A 397 -18.02 5.54 -3.46
CA ASP A 397 -18.23 6.90 -3.88
C ASP A 397 -18.27 7.86 -2.68
N ARG A 398 -17.73 9.06 -2.86
CA ARG A 398 -17.91 10.18 -1.95
C ARG A 398 -18.52 11.36 -2.70
N TYR A 399 -19.68 11.78 -2.25
CA TYR A 399 -20.34 12.99 -2.75
C TYR A 399 -19.98 14.19 -1.89
N HIS A 400 -19.70 15.33 -2.54
CA HIS A 400 -19.59 16.64 -1.91
C HIS A 400 -20.27 17.69 -2.76
N GLN A 401 -20.84 18.72 -2.13
CA GLN A 401 -21.53 19.80 -2.81
C GLN A 401 -20.89 21.12 -2.42
N TYR A 402 -20.42 21.86 -3.42
CA TYR A 402 -19.97 23.24 -3.24
C TYR A 402 -21.10 24.19 -3.64
N ASN A 403 -21.19 25.33 -2.98
CA ASN A 403 -22.23 26.34 -3.24
C ASN A 403 -21.55 27.69 -3.45
N TYR A 404 -21.91 28.36 -4.54
CA TYR A 404 -21.42 29.70 -4.84
C TYR A 404 -22.57 30.63 -5.16
N ASP A 405 -22.71 31.74 -4.41
CA ASP A 405 -23.72 32.76 -4.67
C ASP A 405 -23.24 33.67 -5.81
N VAL A 406 -23.99 33.71 -6.90
CA VAL A 406 -23.65 34.49 -8.08
C VAL A 406 -23.98 35.97 -7.84
N VAL A 407 -22.97 36.76 -7.51
CA VAL A 407 -23.15 38.19 -7.12
C VAL A 407 -22.73 39.18 -8.20
N ASN A 408 -21.88 38.78 -9.14
CA ASN A 408 -21.27 39.64 -10.14
C ASN A 408 -22.01 39.58 -11.49
N ASP A 409 -21.75 40.58 -12.36
CA ASP A 409 -22.25 40.67 -13.74
C ASP A 409 -21.20 40.11 -14.72
N ASP A 410 -20.74 38.87 -14.46
CA ASP A 410 -19.82 38.17 -15.35
C ASP A 410 -20.57 37.57 -16.56
N ASN A 411 -19.93 37.20 -17.64
CA ASN A 411 -20.58 36.52 -18.78
C ASN A 411 -20.61 35.01 -18.59
N PHE A 412 -19.59 34.45 -17.92
CA PHE A 412 -19.48 33.05 -17.59
C PHE A 412 -18.57 32.82 -16.38
N LEU A 413 -18.71 31.64 -15.78
CA LEU A 413 -17.86 31.13 -14.71
C LEU A 413 -17.17 29.85 -15.19
N THR A 414 -15.88 29.72 -14.94
CA THR A 414 -15.15 28.46 -15.15
C THR A 414 -14.93 27.79 -13.80
N ILE A 415 -15.37 26.55 -13.68
CA ILE A 415 -15.20 25.70 -12.50
C ILE A 415 -14.11 24.68 -12.81
N ASN A 416 -13.08 24.62 -11.96
CA ASN A 416 -12.04 23.61 -12.04
C ASN A 416 -11.98 22.84 -10.72
N VAL A 417 -12.04 21.52 -10.80
CA VAL A 417 -11.93 20.61 -9.65
C VAL A 417 -10.81 19.63 -9.92
N ARG A 418 -9.88 19.49 -8.97
CA ARG A 418 -8.78 18.53 -9.04
C ARG A 418 -8.78 17.68 -7.78
N MET A 419 -8.54 16.38 -7.93
CA MET A 419 -8.17 15.51 -6.81
C MET A 419 -6.65 15.49 -6.71
N LEU A 420 -6.14 15.89 -5.56
CA LEU A 420 -4.71 15.98 -5.28
C LEU A 420 -4.31 14.97 -4.21
N PHE A 421 -3.06 14.53 -4.24
CA PHE A 421 -2.50 13.55 -3.30
C PHE A 421 -1.07 13.92 -2.92
N ARG A 422 -0.69 13.67 -1.67
CA ARG A 422 0.72 13.63 -1.22
C ARG A 422 0.94 12.54 -0.18
N SER A 423 2.13 11.95 -0.22
CA SER A 423 2.52 10.81 0.63
C SER A 423 2.71 11.19 2.08
N PHE A 424 3.17 12.42 2.34
CA PHE A 424 3.44 12.91 3.68
C PHE A 424 2.79 14.27 3.92
N LYS A 425 2.21 14.43 5.09
CA LYS A 425 1.79 15.76 5.56
C LYS A 425 3.03 16.60 5.86
N PRO A 426 3.10 17.89 5.50
CA PRO A 426 4.31 18.70 5.63
C PRO A 426 4.92 18.70 7.04
N HIS A 427 4.09 18.65 8.10
CA HIS A 427 4.57 18.64 9.47
C HIS A 427 5.37 17.39 9.85
N MET A 428 5.22 16.27 9.13
CA MET A 428 6.01 15.06 9.35
C MET A 428 7.48 15.24 8.92
N LEU A 429 7.76 16.24 8.09
CA LEU A 429 9.10 16.59 7.64
C LEU A 429 9.75 17.70 8.48
N ASN A 430 9.19 18.05 9.64
CA ASN A 430 9.74 19.12 10.49
C ASN A 430 11.18 18.83 10.95
N GLU A 431 11.55 17.56 11.11
CA GLU A 431 12.91 17.14 11.46
C GLU A 431 13.83 17.05 10.23
N HIS A 432 13.27 17.08 9.02
CA HIS A 432 13.94 17.00 7.74
C HIS A 432 13.51 18.12 6.79
N PRO A 433 13.73 19.40 7.17
CA PRO A 433 13.21 20.54 6.40
C PRO A 433 13.85 20.67 5.00
N ASP A 434 15.02 20.08 4.78
CA ASP A 434 15.71 19.99 3.51
C ASP A 434 14.95 19.08 2.51
N LEU A 435 14.23 18.08 2.99
CA LEU A 435 13.42 17.17 2.16
C LEU A 435 12.07 17.78 1.78
N LEU A 436 11.58 18.77 2.54
CA LEU A 436 10.25 19.34 2.34
C LEU A 436 10.06 19.94 0.94
N SER A 437 11.11 20.53 0.36
CA SER A 437 11.06 21.09 -1.01
C SER A 437 10.90 20.03 -2.09
N ASN A 438 11.22 18.77 -1.79
CA ASN A 438 11.14 17.64 -2.72
C ASN A 438 9.80 16.89 -2.62
N LEU A 439 8.97 17.22 -1.60
CA LEU A 439 7.66 16.59 -1.40
C LEU A 439 6.72 16.91 -2.58
N PRO A 440 6.29 15.89 -3.36
CA PRO A 440 5.38 16.12 -4.47
C PRO A 440 3.92 16.25 -4.00
N VAL A 441 3.16 17.00 -4.78
CA VAL A 441 1.70 16.92 -4.80
C VAL A 441 1.31 16.42 -6.20
N PHE A 442 0.75 15.24 -6.25
CA PHE A 442 0.29 14.61 -7.48
C PHE A 442 -1.16 15.00 -7.78
N GLU A 443 -1.45 15.26 -9.05
CA GLU A 443 -2.82 15.36 -9.54
C GLU A 443 -3.30 13.97 -9.94
N MET A 444 -4.32 13.47 -9.25
CA MET A 444 -4.91 12.16 -9.52
C MET A 444 -5.91 12.24 -10.68
N GLU A 445 -6.77 13.26 -10.68
CA GLU A 445 -7.79 13.49 -11.69
C GLU A 445 -8.20 14.96 -11.68
N SER A 446 -8.69 15.47 -12.83
CA SER A 446 -9.21 16.82 -12.90
C SER A 446 -10.38 16.93 -13.89
N ILE A 447 -11.37 17.77 -13.53
CA ILE A 447 -12.50 18.10 -14.38
C ILE A 447 -12.72 19.61 -14.40
N CYS A 448 -13.18 20.12 -15.55
CA CYS A 448 -13.46 21.53 -15.74
C CYS A 448 -14.77 21.72 -16.53
N ASP A 449 -15.54 22.71 -16.15
CA ASP A 449 -16.75 23.10 -16.90
C ASP A 449 -16.97 24.63 -16.87
N THR A 450 -17.82 25.11 -17.75
CA THR A 450 -18.14 26.53 -17.93
C THR A 450 -19.64 26.75 -17.81
N ILE A 451 -20.06 27.65 -16.90
CA ILE A 451 -21.45 28.01 -16.64
C ILE A 451 -21.70 29.42 -17.14
N TYR A 452 -22.65 29.60 -18.06
CA TYR A 452 -23.01 30.92 -18.60
C TYR A 452 -23.96 31.66 -17.68
N LEU A 453 -23.74 32.97 -17.54
CA LEU A 453 -24.65 33.82 -16.76
C LEU A 453 -25.77 34.36 -17.68
N LYS A 454 -27.01 34.21 -17.23
CA LYS A 454 -28.17 34.81 -17.90
C LYS A 454 -28.25 36.29 -17.55
N LEU A 455 -28.33 37.11 -18.56
CA LEU A 455 -28.50 38.56 -18.45
C LEU A 455 -29.92 38.88 -17.94
#